data_ada436a542cc8d90be0e0983a66ca63a
#
_entry.id   ada436a542cc8d90be0e0983a66ca63a
#
_cell.length_a   1.000
_cell.length_b   1.000
_cell.length_c   1.000
_cell.angle_alpha   90.00
_cell.angle_beta   90.00
_cell.angle_gamma   90.00
#
_symmetry.space_group_name_H-M   'P 1'
#
loop_
_entity.id
_entity.type
_entity.pdbx_description
1 polymer ?
#
loop_
_entity_poly.entity_id
_entity_poly.type
_entity_poly.pdbx_seq_one_letter_code
_entity_poly.pdbx_strand_id
1 'polypeptide(L)'
;MIIWNPWHGCHKISEGCEHCYMYFLDRKRGIDTSKVYRTENFYMPLQKKRDGSYKYPSGMEMYVGLSTDFFVLEADAWRDEAWRIIKCRPDMVFRLLTKRADRIEECLPKDWGEGYENVLLSVTTENQRNADKRLPNLRQQDVL
;
A
#
# COMPACT_ATOMS: atom_id res chain seq x y z
N MET A 1 -1.21 15.82 2.74
CA MET A 1 -1.07 14.35 2.69
C MET A 1 -0.59 13.93 1.31
N ILE A 2 0.47 13.16 1.25
CA ILE A 2 1.01 12.63 -0.01
C ILE A 2 0.50 11.21 -0.18
N ILE A 3 -0.06 10.91 -1.34
CA ILE A 3 -0.62 9.60 -1.65
C ILE A 3 0.18 8.99 -2.80
N TRP A 4 0.67 7.77 -2.59
CA TRP A 4 1.36 7.00 -3.62
C TRP A 4 0.58 5.73 -3.90
N ASN A 5 0.07 5.62 -5.12
CA ASN A 5 -0.59 4.42 -5.60
C ASN A 5 0.29 3.80 -6.70
N PRO A 6 1.21 2.89 -6.35
CA PRO A 6 2.06 2.26 -7.37
C PRO A 6 1.27 1.40 -8.35
N TRP A 7 0.13 0.91 -7.93
CA TRP A 7 -0.88 0.27 -8.78
C TRP A 7 -2.26 0.71 -8.34
N HIS A 8 -3.25 0.42 -9.18
CA HIS A 8 -4.63 0.78 -8.95
C HIS A 8 -5.51 -0.45 -9.11
N GLY A 9 -6.61 -0.51 -8.37
CA GLY A 9 -7.55 -1.61 -8.40
C GLY A 9 -7.43 -2.52 -7.19
N CYS A 10 -8.50 -3.22 -6.90
CA CYS A 10 -8.58 -4.10 -5.74
C CYS A 10 -9.78 -5.04 -5.87
N HIS A 11 -9.72 -6.17 -5.19
CA HIS A 11 -10.83 -7.09 -5.05
C HIS A 11 -11.46 -6.95 -3.66
N LYS A 12 -12.78 -7.01 -3.59
CA LYS A 12 -13.50 -6.96 -2.33
C LYS A 12 -13.26 -8.24 -1.53
N ILE A 13 -12.93 -8.10 -0.25
CA ILE A 13 -12.66 -9.25 0.65
C ILE A 13 -13.49 -9.25 1.93
N SER A 14 -14.22 -8.16 2.22
CA SER A 14 -14.99 -8.04 3.46
C SER A 14 -16.12 -7.04 3.30
N GLU A 15 -16.98 -6.94 4.34
CA GLU A 15 -18.07 -5.96 4.38
C GLU A 15 -17.57 -4.52 4.22
N GLY A 16 -16.38 -4.21 4.75
CA GLY A 16 -15.78 -2.89 4.59
C GLY A 16 -15.45 -2.53 3.15
N CYS A 17 -15.38 -3.54 2.27
CA CYS A 17 -15.15 -3.32 0.84
C CYS A 17 -16.42 -3.11 0.03
N GLU A 18 -17.62 -3.47 0.56
CA GLU A 18 -18.87 -3.35 -0.18
C GLU A 18 -19.18 -1.93 -0.60
N HIS A 19 -18.84 -0.95 0.24
CA HIS A 19 -19.05 0.46 0.00
C HIS A 19 -17.74 1.21 -0.17
N CYS A 20 -16.72 0.54 -0.73
CA CYS A 20 -15.43 1.14 -0.95
C CYS A 20 -15.55 2.36 -1.89
N TYR A 21 -15.05 3.51 -1.43
CA TYR A 21 -15.11 4.77 -2.16
C TYR A 21 -14.45 4.69 -3.54
N MET A 22 -13.39 3.90 -3.66
CA MET A 22 -12.69 3.74 -4.95
C MET A 22 -13.54 3.03 -5.99
N TYR A 23 -14.34 2.03 -5.60
CA TYR A 23 -15.28 1.39 -6.52
C TYR A 23 -16.33 2.39 -7.04
N PHE A 24 -16.82 3.25 -6.14
CA PHE A 24 -17.77 4.30 -6.52
C PHE A 24 -17.15 5.30 -7.50
N LEU A 25 -15.96 5.81 -7.22
CA LEU A 25 -15.26 6.76 -8.07
C LEU A 25 -14.92 6.16 -9.43
N ASP A 26 -14.41 4.95 -9.46
CA ASP A 26 -14.04 4.27 -10.70
C ASP A 26 -15.24 4.01 -11.58
N ARG A 27 -16.37 3.63 -10.97
CA ARG A 27 -17.63 3.45 -11.71
C ARG A 27 -18.05 4.74 -12.41
N LYS A 28 -17.94 5.88 -11.74
CA LYS A 28 -18.25 7.18 -12.34
C LYS A 28 -17.35 7.51 -13.53
N ARG A 29 -16.11 7.03 -13.50
CA ARG A 29 -15.10 7.27 -14.54
C ARG A 29 -15.12 6.20 -15.63
N GLY A 30 -15.97 5.19 -15.52
CA GLY A 30 -16.00 4.06 -16.45
C GLY A 30 -14.84 3.10 -16.27
N ILE A 31 -14.21 3.08 -15.09
CA ILE A 31 -13.07 2.23 -14.78
C ILE A 31 -13.55 1.04 -13.96
N ASP A 32 -13.06 -0.15 -14.30
CA ASP A 32 -13.31 -1.38 -13.55
C ASP A 32 -12.26 -1.53 -12.45
N THR A 33 -12.63 -1.26 -11.20
CA THR A 33 -11.74 -1.33 -10.05
C THR A 33 -11.19 -2.74 -9.82
N SER A 34 -11.89 -3.78 -10.27
CA SER A 34 -11.42 -5.16 -10.12
C SER A 34 -10.21 -5.50 -10.99
N LYS A 35 -9.91 -4.67 -11.98
CA LYS A 35 -8.73 -4.81 -12.82
C LYS A 35 -7.58 -4.06 -12.20
N VAL A 36 -6.59 -4.80 -11.72
CA VAL A 36 -5.41 -4.23 -11.09
C VAL A 36 -4.34 -3.98 -12.14
N TYR A 37 -3.82 -2.76 -12.17
CA TYR A 37 -2.78 -2.38 -13.13
C TYR A 37 -1.75 -1.45 -12.48
N ARG A 38 -0.52 -1.49 -13.00
CA ARG A 38 0.56 -0.61 -12.58
C ARG A 38 0.28 0.82 -13.08
N THR A 39 0.46 1.81 -12.21
CA THR A 39 0.17 3.21 -12.55
C THR A 39 1.39 3.93 -13.12
N GLU A 40 1.16 5.09 -13.74
CA GLU A 40 2.22 5.99 -14.17
C GLU A 40 3.04 6.55 -13.01
N ASN A 41 2.49 6.51 -11.79
CA ASN A 41 3.11 7.03 -10.58
C ASN A 41 3.96 5.99 -9.84
N PHE A 42 4.27 4.86 -10.49
CA PHE A 42 5.01 3.78 -9.85
C PHE A 42 6.33 4.25 -9.22
N TYR A 43 7.05 5.15 -9.89
CA TYR A 43 8.34 5.68 -9.41
C TYR A 43 8.21 7.03 -8.70
N MET A 44 7.01 7.43 -8.30
CA MET A 44 6.74 8.73 -7.71
C MET A 44 7.70 9.11 -6.56
N PRO A 45 8.03 8.22 -5.60
CA PRO A 45 8.94 8.59 -4.52
C PRO A 45 10.35 8.97 -4.98
N LEU A 46 10.74 8.53 -6.17
CA LEU A 46 12.08 8.79 -6.72
C LEU A 46 12.12 9.96 -7.69
N GLN A 47 11.00 10.65 -7.92
CA GLN A 47 10.95 11.80 -8.82
C GLN A 47 11.81 12.94 -8.31
N LYS A 48 12.51 13.57 -9.24
CA LYS A 48 13.42 14.68 -8.93
C LYS A 48 13.04 15.94 -9.69
N LYS A 49 13.38 17.07 -9.08
CA LYS A 49 13.30 18.39 -9.73
C LYS A 49 14.49 18.58 -10.68
N ARG A 50 14.45 19.67 -11.44
CA ARG A 50 15.56 20.04 -12.35
C ARG A 50 16.91 20.16 -11.66
N ASP A 51 16.91 20.63 -10.40
CA ASP A 51 18.13 20.83 -9.63
C ASP A 51 18.72 19.52 -9.07
N GLY A 52 18.08 18.39 -9.32
CA GLY A 52 18.51 17.07 -8.85
C GLY A 52 18.00 16.68 -7.47
N SER A 53 17.30 17.58 -6.75
CA SER A 53 16.68 17.26 -5.46
C SER A 53 15.38 16.48 -5.66
N TYR A 54 14.98 15.70 -4.65
CA TYR A 54 13.74 14.97 -4.70
C TYR A 54 12.53 15.92 -4.72
N LYS A 55 11.54 15.59 -5.55
CA LYS A 55 10.27 16.32 -5.58
C LYS A 55 9.53 16.23 -4.24
N TYR A 56 9.62 15.08 -3.58
CA TYR A 56 9.05 14.85 -2.25
C TYR A 56 10.21 14.81 -1.25
N PRO A 57 10.36 15.87 -0.42
CA PRO A 57 11.55 16.02 0.41
C PRO A 57 11.58 15.08 1.63
N SER A 58 12.75 15.00 2.24
CA SER A 58 12.96 14.23 3.48
C SER A 58 11.99 14.61 4.57
N GLY A 59 11.60 13.62 5.38
CA GLY A 59 10.70 13.82 6.52
C GLY A 59 9.22 13.76 6.19
N MET A 60 8.86 13.62 4.92
CA MET A 60 7.45 13.52 4.51
C MET A 60 6.91 12.13 4.72
N GLU A 61 5.59 12.03 4.97
CA GLU A 61 4.87 10.77 5.00
C GLU A 61 4.14 10.53 3.69
N MET A 62 4.25 9.29 3.17
CA MET A 62 3.43 8.84 2.05
C MET A 62 2.45 7.77 2.50
N TYR A 63 1.18 7.96 2.15
CA TYR A 63 0.15 6.94 2.30
C TYR A 63 0.14 6.10 1.04
N VAL A 64 0.38 4.80 1.18
CA VAL A 64 0.56 3.89 0.06
C VAL A 64 -0.67 3.01 -0.13
N GLY A 65 -1.18 2.98 -1.36
CA GLY A 65 -2.24 2.05 -1.70
C GLY A 65 -3.63 2.45 -1.26
N LEU A 66 -4.00 3.74 -1.32
CA LEU A 66 -5.36 4.18 -0.99
C LEU A 66 -6.38 3.79 -2.07
N SER A 67 -5.96 3.62 -3.32
CA SER A 67 -6.81 3.16 -4.42
C SER A 67 -6.64 1.68 -4.73
N THR A 68 -5.93 0.96 -3.86
CA THR A 68 -5.61 -0.45 -4.04
C THR A 68 -5.31 -1.07 -2.68
N ASP A 69 -4.80 -2.29 -2.67
CA ASP A 69 -4.18 -2.90 -1.49
C ASP A 69 -2.75 -3.28 -1.85
N PHE A 70 -1.79 -2.92 -0.99
CA PHE A 70 -0.38 -3.19 -1.27
C PHE A 70 -0.08 -4.69 -1.40
N PHE A 71 -0.90 -5.52 -0.76
CA PHE A 71 -0.72 -6.99 -0.75
C PHE A 71 -1.66 -7.72 -1.69
N VAL A 72 -2.28 -7.02 -2.65
CA VAL A 72 -3.15 -7.64 -3.64
C VAL A 72 -2.36 -8.61 -4.52
N LEU A 73 -2.97 -9.75 -4.85
CA LEU A 73 -2.29 -10.83 -5.59
C LEU A 73 -1.72 -10.38 -6.94
N GLU A 74 -2.48 -9.58 -7.68
CA GLU A 74 -2.08 -9.14 -9.02
C GLU A 74 -0.82 -8.28 -9.01
N ALA A 75 -0.47 -7.71 -7.86
CA ALA A 75 0.73 -6.87 -7.72
C ALA A 75 1.99 -7.69 -7.40
N ASP A 76 1.91 -9.00 -7.28
CA ASP A 76 3.08 -9.84 -6.95
C ASP A 76 4.25 -9.63 -7.92
N ALA A 77 3.96 -9.38 -9.21
CA ALA A 77 4.98 -9.11 -10.21
C ALA A 77 5.71 -7.77 -10.03
N TRP A 78 5.12 -6.83 -9.28
CA TRP A 78 5.64 -5.46 -9.13
C TRP A 78 6.11 -5.14 -7.71
N ARG A 79 5.70 -5.92 -6.75
CA ARG A 79 5.89 -5.60 -5.33
C ARG A 79 7.36 -5.55 -4.93
N ASP A 80 8.19 -6.43 -5.46
CA ASP A 80 9.62 -6.42 -5.13
C ASP A 80 10.28 -5.09 -5.52
N GLU A 81 9.90 -4.54 -6.68
CA GLU A 81 10.42 -3.25 -7.11
C GLU A 81 9.87 -2.12 -6.25
N ALA A 82 8.60 -2.20 -5.84
CA ALA A 82 8.03 -1.23 -4.91
C ALA A 82 8.78 -1.23 -3.56
N TRP A 83 9.16 -2.40 -3.05
CA TRP A 83 9.99 -2.50 -1.85
C TRP A 83 11.36 -1.86 -2.05
N ARG A 84 11.97 -2.02 -3.21
CA ARG A 84 13.26 -1.36 -3.53
C ARG A 84 13.12 0.15 -3.54
N ILE A 85 12.03 0.69 -4.10
CA ILE A 85 11.74 2.12 -4.09
C ILE A 85 11.64 2.64 -2.66
N ILE A 86 10.90 1.95 -1.80
CA ILE A 86 10.76 2.29 -0.39
C ILE A 86 12.13 2.30 0.29
N LYS A 87 12.94 1.30 0.03
CA LYS A 87 14.28 1.18 0.61
C LYS A 87 15.22 2.30 0.16
N CYS A 88 15.01 2.83 -1.05
CA CYS A 88 15.78 3.96 -1.58
C CYS A 88 15.47 5.28 -0.88
N ARG A 89 14.39 5.37 -0.12
CA ARG A 89 13.96 6.58 0.56
C ARG A 89 13.84 6.36 2.07
N PRO A 90 14.96 6.04 2.76
CA PRO A 90 14.95 5.85 4.21
C PRO A 90 14.64 7.15 4.97
N ASP A 91 14.71 8.29 4.28
CA ASP A 91 14.42 9.62 4.78
C ASP A 91 12.93 9.96 4.83
N MET A 92 12.07 9.09 4.28
CA MET A 92 10.62 9.26 4.27
C MET A 92 9.94 8.19 5.12
N VAL A 93 8.67 8.40 5.43
CA VAL A 93 7.83 7.39 6.09
C VAL A 93 6.76 6.93 5.13
N PHE A 94 6.65 5.61 4.95
CA PHE A 94 5.64 4.99 4.10
C PHE A 94 4.62 4.27 4.98
N ARG A 95 3.35 4.71 4.90
CA ARG A 95 2.24 4.08 5.62
C ARG A 95 1.50 3.15 4.68
N LEU A 96 1.61 1.86 4.93
CA LEU A 96 0.94 0.82 4.15
C LEU A 96 -0.32 0.36 4.88
N LEU A 97 -1.47 0.50 4.22
CA LEU A 97 -2.76 0.05 4.75
C LEU A 97 -3.19 -1.21 4.01
N THR A 98 -3.63 -2.23 4.73
CA THR A 98 -4.10 -3.46 4.11
C THR A 98 -5.26 -4.08 4.87
N LYS A 99 -6.10 -4.78 4.13
CA LYS A 99 -7.12 -5.69 4.65
C LYS A 99 -6.70 -7.16 4.49
N ARG A 100 -5.52 -7.39 3.91
CA ARG A 100 -4.99 -8.72 3.58
C ARG A 100 -3.87 -9.14 4.52
N ALA A 101 -4.16 -9.18 5.81
CA ALA A 101 -3.17 -9.56 6.81
C ALA A 101 -2.59 -10.96 6.59
N ASP A 102 -3.39 -11.85 6.03
CA ASP A 102 -2.99 -13.23 5.71
C ASP A 102 -1.91 -13.32 4.62
N ARG A 103 -1.72 -12.27 3.83
CA ARG A 103 -0.71 -12.25 2.77
C ARG A 103 0.56 -11.49 3.15
N ILE A 104 0.58 -10.83 4.29
CA ILE A 104 1.69 -9.95 4.67
C ILE A 104 3.02 -10.73 4.65
N GLU A 105 3.11 -11.84 5.37
CA GLU A 105 4.36 -12.57 5.54
C GLU A 105 4.98 -13.01 4.20
N GLU A 106 4.18 -13.57 3.30
CA GLU A 106 4.68 -14.04 2.01
C GLU A 106 5.07 -12.93 1.07
N CYS A 107 4.58 -11.70 1.31
CA CYS A 107 4.81 -10.53 0.46
C CYS A 107 5.89 -9.60 0.99
N LEU A 108 6.47 -9.89 2.16
CA LEU A 108 7.55 -9.08 2.71
C LEU A 108 8.85 -9.30 1.93
N PRO A 109 9.72 -8.28 1.86
CA PRO A 109 11.03 -8.45 1.22
C PRO A 109 11.91 -9.40 2.05
N LYS A 110 12.86 -10.05 1.40
CA LYS A 110 13.73 -11.03 2.05
C LYS A 110 14.55 -10.43 3.20
N ASP A 111 14.89 -9.16 3.10
CA ASP A 111 15.68 -8.44 4.09
C ASP A 111 14.82 -7.67 5.09
N TRP A 112 13.53 -8.03 5.20
CA TRP A 112 12.61 -7.34 6.11
C TRP A 112 13.07 -7.36 7.56
N GLY A 113 13.55 -8.51 8.04
CA GLY A 113 13.95 -8.68 9.43
C GLY A 113 12.80 -8.39 10.39
N GLU A 114 13.02 -7.46 11.32
CA GLU A 114 11.99 -6.98 12.26
C GLU A 114 11.15 -5.83 11.68
N GLY A 115 11.46 -5.40 10.46
CA GLY A 115 10.76 -4.35 9.74
C GLY A 115 11.71 -3.27 9.25
N TYR A 116 11.32 -2.58 8.18
CA TYR A 116 12.02 -1.38 7.73
C TYR A 116 11.63 -0.21 8.63
N GLU A 117 12.62 0.55 9.09
CA GLU A 117 12.40 1.69 9.98
C GLU A 117 11.49 2.76 9.36
N ASN A 118 11.48 2.87 8.04
CA ASN A 118 10.70 3.85 7.29
C ASN A 118 9.32 3.35 6.86
N VAL A 119 8.87 2.20 7.34
CA VAL A 119 7.57 1.62 6.99
C VAL A 119 6.71 1.43 8.23
N LEU A 120 5.49 1.97 8.16
CA LEU A 120 4.44 1.70 9.13
C LEU A 120 3.38 0.85 8.43
N LEU A 121 3.23 -0.37 8.88
CA LEU A 121 2.29 -1.32 8.30
C LEU A 121 1.05 -1.40 9.18
N SER A 122 -0.10 -1.05 8.61
CA SER A 122 -1.36 -0.98 9.33
C SER A 122 -2.40 -1.89 8.70
N VAL A 123 -3.14 -2.60 9.55
CA VAL A 123 -4.21 -3.49 9.11
C VAL A 123 -5.56 -2.87 9.50
N THR A 124 -6.45 -2.76 8.51
CA THR A 124 -7.80 -2.26 8.73
C THR A 124 -8.69 -3.39 9.26
N THR A 125 -9.38 -3.15 10.36
CA THR A 125 -10.33 -4.09 10.95
C THR A 125 -11.69 -3.41 11.13
N GLU A 126 -12.66 -3.71 10.26
CA GLU A 126 -13.95 -3.04 10.27
C GLU A 126 -14.87 -3.54 11.39
N ASN A 127 -14.67 -4.79 11.83
CA ASN A 127 -15.48 -5.42 12.87
C ASN A 127 -14.68 -6.50 13.60
N GLN A 128 -15.26 -7.08 14.63
CA GLN A 128 -14.60 -8.10 15.46
C GLN A 128 -14.18 -9.33 14.64
N ARG A 129 -15.02 -9.77 13.72
CA ARG A 129 -14.73 -10.93 12.87
C ARG A 129 -13.47 -10.69 12.04
N ASN A 130 -13.33 -9.51 11.43
CA ASN A 130 -12.17 -9.16 10.63
C ASN A 130 -10.94 -8.94 11.51
N ALA A 131 -11.12 -8.41 12.73
CA ALA A 131 -10.05 -8.29 13.69
C ALA A 131 -9.50 -9.68 14.08
N ASP A 132 -10.37 -10.61 14.41
CA ASP A 132 -9.98 -11.98 14.77
C ASP A 132 -9.24 -12.68 13.64
N LYS A 133 -9.63 -12.41 12.40
CA LYS A 133 -9.02 -12.97 11.21
C LYS A 133 -7.66 -12.36 10.90
N ARG A 134 -7.49 -11.05 11.08
CA ARG A 134 -6.32 -10.28 10.63
C ARG A 134 -5.25 -10.11 11.70
N LEU A 135 -5.65 -9.88 12.95
CA LEU A 135 -4.71 -9.58 14.04
C LEU A 135 -3.67 -10.68 14.30
N PRO A 136 -4.01 -11.98 14.23
CA PRO A 136 -3.01 -13.02 14.45
C PRO A 136 -1.82 -12.98 13.47
N ASN A 137 -1.99 -12.34 12.32
CA ASN A 137 -0.94 -12.23 11.31
C ASN A 137 -0.07 -10.98 11.49
N LEU A 138 -0.37 -10.16 12.49
CA LEU A 138 0.38 -8.93 12.74
C LEU A 138 1.64 -9.20 13.55
N ARG A 139 2.70 -8.46 13.19
CA ARG A 139 3.96 -8.38 13.93
C ARG A 139 4.27 -6.90 14.08
N GLN A 140 4.25 -6.33 15.26
CA GLN A 140 4.66 -4.94 15.50
C GLN A 140 4.02 -3.90 14.55
N GLN A 141 2.77 -4.09 14.15
CA GLN A 141 2.05 -3.18 13.27
C GLN A 141 0.91 -2.49 14.01
N ASP A 142 0.55 -1.31 13.49
CA ASP A 142 -0.62 -0.57 13.99
C ASP A 142 -1.90 -1.15 13.40
N VAL A 143 -2.96 -1.12 14.22
CA VAL A 143 -4.30 -1.54 13.81
C VAL A 143 -5.22 -0.33 13.74
N LEU A 144 -5.92 -0.20 12.62
CA LEU A 144 -6.87 0.89 12.40
C LEU A 144 -8.31 0.43 12.53
#